data_5078827b9f5b5a6bda477d267b6c6c93
#
_entry.id   5078827b9f5b5a6bda477d267b6c6c93
#
_cell.length_a   1.000
_cell.length_b   1.000
_cell.length_c   1.000
_cell.angle_alpha   90.00
_cell.angle_beta   90.00
_cell.angle_gamma   90.00
#
_symmetry.space_group_name_H-M   'P 1'
#
loop_
_entity.id
_entity.type
_entity.pdbx_description
1 polymer ?
#
loop_
_entity_poly.entity_id
_entity_poly.type
_entity_poly.pdbx_seq_one_letter_code
_entity_poly.pdbx_strand_id
1 'polypeptide(L)'
;AAARIGIRQVFEADMEPEAFSNALRDVYALEQQLMSQLNISKRVRSKVYCFYGVKGGVGTSSLATNTAVSLADQGKKVLLIDLDLQHGDDNLLLNIDPKDTIVELSRDPDGISIERVNSTVEMHESGVSVLCAPKLPEYADYVNVNHINKLIENVRSYFEYILIDLGANFEDST
;
A
#
# COMPACT_ATOMS: atom_id res chain seq x y z
N ALA A 1 23.37 1.70 28.53
CA ALA A 1 22.08 0.99 28.74
C ALA A 1 20.93 1.65 27.99
N ALA A 2 20.80 2.98 28.01
CA ALA A 2 19.69 3.73 27.39
C ALA A 2 19.57 3.51 25.87
N ALA A 3 20.68 3.45 25.16
CA ALA A 3 20.67 3.26 23.69
C ALA A 3 20.09 1.91 23.24
N ARG A 4 20.11 0.87 24.10
CA ARG A 4 19.56 -0.47 23.76
C ARG A 4 18.04 -0.52 23.76
N ILE A 5 17.37 0.45 24.39
CA ILE A 5 15.90 0.55 24.48
C ILE A 5 15.34 1.69 23.61
N GLY A 6 16.15 2.20 22.69
CA GLY A 6 15.70 3.23 21.73
C GLY A 6 15.70 4.65 22.26
N ILE A 7 16.22 4.91 23.46
CA ILE A 7 16.37 6.27 23.98
C ILE A 7 17.55 6.94 23.27
N ARG A 8 17.32 8.03 22.57
CA ARG A 8 18.31 8.79 21.78
C ARG A 8 19.07 9.79 22.62
N GLN A 9 18.39 10.45 23.54
CA GLN A 9 18.97 11.51 24.38
C GLN A 9 18.30 11.52 25.75
N VAL A 10 19.06 11.92 26.78
CA VAL A 10 18.57 12.17 28.14
C VAL A 10 18.93 13.60 28.49
N PHE A 11 17.97 14.34 29.01
CA PHE A 11 18.13 15.74 29.42
C PHE A 11 18.04 15.85 30.92
N GLU A 12 18.77 16.81 31.50
CA GLU A 12 18.64 17.20 32.87
C GLU A 12 17.39 18.06 33.08
N ALA A 13 16.71 17.92 34.24
CA ALA A 13 15.43 18.58 34.45
C ALA A 13 15.54 20.11 34.59
N ASP A 14 16.73 20.62 34.86
CA ASP A 14 17.07 22.04 35.06
C ASP A 14 17.80 22.67 33.86
N MET A 15 17.76 22.01 32.69
CA MET A 15 18.36 22.52 31.47
C MET A 15 17.69 23.83 31.03
N GLU A 16 18.51 24.80 30.66
CA GLU A 16 18.05 26.11 30.13
C GLU A 16 17.19 25.86 28.85
N PRO A 17 16.08 26.62 28.66
CA PRO A 17 15.15 26.44 27.56
C PRO A 17 15.80 26.52 26.18
N GLU A 18 16.79 27.38 26.00
CA GLU A 18 17.50 27.53 24.73
C GLU A 18 18.42 26.37 24.44
N ALA A 19 19.14 25.86 25.44
CA ALA A 19 19.95 24.64 25.35
C ALA A 19 19.11 23.40 25.05
N PHE A 20 17.93 23.27 25.68
CA PHE A 20 16.97 22.21 25.42
C PHE A 20 16.46 22.25 23.95
N SER A 21 16.07 23.44 23.47
CA SER A 21 15.61 23.63 22.10
C SER A 21 16.68 23.25 21.06
N ASN A 22 17.93 23.62 21.30
CA ASN A 22 19.05 23.28 20.42
C ASN A 22 19.33 21.78 20.43
N ALA A 23 19.37 21.16 21.60
CA ALA A 23 19.57 19.72 21.72
C ALA A 23 18.46 18.89 21.06
N LEU A 24 17.19 19.35 21.12
CA LEU A 24 16.10 18.73 20.36
C LEU A 24 16.30 18.83 18.84
N ARG A 25 16.76 20.01 18.35
CA ARG A 25 17.06 20.18 16.92
C ARG A 25 18.19 19.26 16.46
N ASP A 26 19.22 19.10 17.27
CA ASP A 26 20.36 18.23 16.96
C ASP A 26 19.94 16.74 16.90
N VAL A 27 19.14 16.29 17.87
CA VAL A 27 18.57 14.93 17.86
C VAL A 27 17.68 14.72 16.62
N TYR A 28 16.84 15.68 16.31
CA TYR A 28 15.98 15.61 15.12
C TYR A 28 16.81 15.58 13.83
N ALA A 29 17.83 16.42 13.70
CA ALA A 29 18.72 16.45 12.54
C ALA A 29 19.49 15.11 12.38
N LEU A 30 20.01 14.57 13.50
CA LEU A 30 20.69 13.28 13.51
C LEU A 30 19.75 12.15 13.09
N GLU A 31 18.52 12.17 13.55
CA GLU A 31 17.52 11.15 13.19
C GLU A 31 17.13 11.23 11.70
N GLN A 32 16.98 12.44 11.18
CA GLN A 32 16.77 12.66 9.73
C GLN A 32 17.95 12.15 8.90
N GLN A 33 19.18 12.39 9.36
CA GLN A 33 20.38 11.91 8.68
C GLN A 33 20.49 10.38 8.71
N LEU A 34 20.21 9.75 9.86
CA LEU A 34 20.18 8.29 10.00
C LEU A 34 19.10 7.66 9.12
N MET A 35 17.90 8.26 9.08
CA MET A 35 16.80 7.81 8.21
C MET A 35 17.17 7.90 6.73
N SER A 36 17.88 8.96 6.33
CA SER A 36 18.36 9.12 4.95
C SER A 36 19.44 8.11 4.57
N GLN A 37 20.37 7.82 5.51
CA GLN A 37 21.46 6.84 5.29
C GLN A 37 20.96 5.40 5.25
N LEU A 38 19.93 5.08 6.03
CA LEU A 38 19.33 3.76 6.07
C LEU A 38 18.33 3.51 4.92
N ASN A 39 18.18 4.48 4.01
CA ASN A 39 17.16 4.45 2.95
C ASN A 39 15.73 4.21 3.50
N ILE A 40 15.53 4.48 4.80
CA ILE A 40 14.21 4.52 5.41
C ILE A 40 13.63 5.87 4.98
N SER A 41 13.23 5.96 3.71
CA SER A 41 12.37 7.04 3.25
C SER A 41 11.27 7.24 4.29
N LYS A 42 10.92 8.51 4.61
CA LYS A 42 9.76 8.85 5.46
C LYS A 42 8.73 7.75 5.31
N ARG A 43 8.45 7.00 6.36
CA ARG A 43 7.38 5.99 6.28
C ARG A 43 6.15 6.74 5.83
N VAL A 44 5.87 6.66 4.56
CA VAL A 44 4.67 7.23 3.99
C VAL A 44 3.55 6.51 4.72
N ARG A 45 2.79 7.24 5.52
CA ARG A 45 1.65 6.64 6.20
C ARG A 45 0.58 6.48 5.14
N SER A 46 0.58 5.34 4.46
CA SER A 46 -0.40 5.01 3.43
C SER A 46 -1.80 5.28 3.92
N LYS A 47 -2.58 5.93 3.09
CA LYS A 47 -4.02 6.00 3.25
C LYS A 47 -4.61 4.82 2.49
N VAL A 48 -5.34 3.96 3.19
CA VAL A 48 -6.04 2.81 2.59
C VAL A 48 -7.51 3.17 2.48
N TYR A 49 -8.06 3.05 1.28
CA TYR A 49 -9.47 3.28 1.00
C TYR A 49 -10.04 2.04 0.31
N CYS A 50 -11.20 1.59 0.80
CA CYS A 50 -11.95 0.51 0.18
C CYS A 50 -13.18 1.10 -0.53
N PHE A 51 -13.40 0.67 -1.75
CA PHE A 51 -14.58 0.97 -2.54
C PHE A 51 -15.49 -0.24 -2.49
N TYR A 52 -16.69 -0.05 -2.01
CA TYR A 52 -17.66 -1.12 -1.87
C TYR A 52 -19.04 -0.66 -2.34
N GLY A 53 -19.63 -1.44 -3.25
CA GLY A 53 -20.97 -1.19 -3.76
C GLY A 53 -21.97 -2.14 -3.12
N VAL A 54 -23.04 -1.61 -2.52
CA VAL A 54 -24.12 -2.43 -1.94
C VAL A 54 -24.98 -3.11 -3.02
N LYS A 55 -24.75 -2.79 -4.29
CA LYS A 55 -25.48 -3.32 -5.44
C LYS A 55 -24.60 -3.30 -6.68
N GLY A 56 -24.68 -4.36 -7.49
CA GLY A 56 -23.99 -4.41 -8.76
C GLY A 56 -24.40 -3.26 -9.71
N GLY A 57 -23.45 -2.77 -10.50
CA GLY A 57 -23.68 -1.74 -11.50
C GLY A 57 -23.79 -0.30 -10.99
N VAL A 58 -23.50 -0.04 -9.70
CA VAL A 58 -23.50 1.33 -9.16
C VAL A 58 -22.24 2.14 -9.47
N GLY A 59 -21.26 1.53 -10.16
CA GLY A 59 -20.04 2.20 -10.61
C GLY A 59 -18.89 2.16 -9.62
N THR A 60 -18.82 1.17 -8.73
CA THR A 60 -17.78 1.02 -7.71
C THR A 60 -16.38 0.99 -8.34
N SER A 61 -16.13 0.05 -9.27
CA SER A 61 -14.87 -0.11 -9.99
C SER A 61 -14.54 1.13 -10.82
N SER A 62 -15.53 1.73 -11.48
CA SER A 62 -15.34 3.00 -12.20
C SER A 62 -14.90 4.12 -11.26
N LEU A 63 -15.44 4.19 -10.05
CA LEU A 63 -15.04 5.19 -9.05
C LEU A 63 -13.64 4.90 -8.53
N ALA A 64 -13.31 3.63 -8.23
CA ALA A 64 -12.00 3.21 -7.75
C ALA A 64 -10.90 3.55 -8.77
N THR A 65 -11.06 3.11 -10.02
CA THR A 65 -10.09 3.33 -11.11
C THR A 65 -9.88 4.81 -11.42
N ASN A 66 -10.96 5.59 -11.55
CA ASN A 66 -10.85 7.03 -11.80
C ASN A 66 -10.22 7.78 -10.61
N THR A 67 -10.49 7.36 -9.37
CA THR A 67 -9.82 7.94 -8.19
C THR A 67 -8.34 7.63 -8.20
N ALA A 68 -7.94 6.40 -8.57
CA ALA A 68 -6.55 5.99 -8.69
C ALA A 68 -5.80 6.85 -9.70
N VAL A 69 -6.36 6.99 -10.91
CA VAL A 69 -5.79 7.81 -11.99
C VAL A 69 -5.67 9.27 -11.54
N SER A 70 -6.73 9.85 -10.99
CA SER A 70 -6.73 11.25 -10.53
C SER A 70 -5.67 11.53 -9.46
N LEU A 71 -5.40 10.59 -8.56
CA LEU A 71 -4.35 10.71 -7.56
C LEU A 71 -2.96 10.59 -8.19
N ALA A 72 -2.78 9.66 -9.12
CA ALA A 72 -1.51 9.48 -9.82
C ALA A 72 -1.16 10.70 -10.68
N ASP A 73 -2.13 11.30 -11.37
CA ASP A 73 -1.97 12.54 -12.13
C ASP A 73 -1.52 13.72 -11.25
N GLN A 74 -1.80 13.67 -9.93
CA GLN A 74 -1.29 14.62 -8.95
C GLN A 74 0.10 14.26 -8.41
N GLY A 75 0.78 13.28 -9.02
CA GLY A 75 2.12 12.83 -8.63
C GLY A 75 2.15 11.95 -7.39
N LYS A 76 1.01 11.35 -7.00
CA LYS A 76 0.95 10.45 -5.85
C LYS A 76 1.35 9.03 -6.25
N LYS A 77 2.02 8.32 -5.32
CA LYS A 77 2.27 6.89 -5.47
C LYS A 77 1.03 6.11 -5.08
N VAL A 78 0.36 5.54 -6.06
CA VAL A 78 -0.94 4.85 -5.90
C VAL A 78 -0.81 3.38 -6.25
N LEU A 79 -1.32 2.52 -5.39
CA LEU A 79 -1.58 1.11 -5.67
C LEU A 79 -3.09 0.89 -5.69
N LEU A 80 -3.61 0.41 -6.80
CA LEU A 80 -4.97 -0.09 -6.94
C LEU A 80 -4.93 -1.61 -6.85
N ILE A 81 -5.76 -2.19 -6.00
CA ILE A 81 -5.89 -3.63 -5.81
C ILE A 81 -7.33 -4.02 -6.13
N ASP A 82 -7.49 -4.82 -7.18
CA ASP A 82 -8.78 -5.39 -7.54
C ASP A 82 -9.02 -6.67 -6.73
N LEU A 83 -9.96 -6.60 -5.78
CA LEU A 83 -10.41 -7.71 -4.95
C LEU A 83 -11.82 -8.19 -5.30
N ASP A 84 -12.39 -7.79 -6.43
CA ASP A 84 -13.50 -8.52 -7.02
C ASP A 84 -12.95 -9.78 -7.70
N LEU A 85 -12.61 -10.78 -6.88
CA LEU A 85 -11.84 -11.94 -7.29
C LEU A 85 -12.55 -12.82 -8.34
N GLN A 86 -13.85 -12.68 -8.47
CA GLN A 86 -14.66 -13.47 -9.42
C GLN A 86 -15.01 -12.70 -10.70
N HIS A 87 -15.14 -11.38 -10.60
CA HIS A 87 -15.63 -10.54 -11.70
C HIS A 87 -14.84 -9.24 -11.85
N GLY A 88 -13.58 -9.22 -11.37
CA GLY A 88 -12.73 -8.05 -11.44
C GLY A 88 -12.53 -7.58 -12.87
N ASP A 89 -12.71 -6.29 -13.09
CA ASP A 89 -12.67 -5.63 -14.39
C ASP A 89 -11.85 -4.32 -14.39
N ASP A 90 -11.12 -4.04 -13.31
CA ASP A 90 -10.25 -2.86 -13.22
C ASP A 90 -9.20 -2.82 -14.35
N ASN A 91 -8.69 -3.98 -14.73
CA ASN A 91 -7.77 -4.12 -15.85
C ASN A 91 -8.42 -3.72 -17.19
N LEU A 92 -9.69 -4.05 -17.40
CA LEU A 92 -10.44 -3.68 -18.59
C LEU A 92 -10.72 -2.16 -18.62
N LEU A 93 -11.13 -1.59 -17.48
CA LEU A 93 -11.39 -0.16 -17.33
C LEU A 93 -10.13 0.69 -17.56
N LEU A 94 -8.95 0.15 -17.23
CA LEU A 94 -7.66 0.81 -17.41
C LEU A 94 -6.92 0.37 -18.68
N ASN A 95 -7.53 -0.46 -19.54
CA ASN A 95 -6.94 -1.00 -20.74
C ASN A 95 -5.58 -1.69 -20.50
N ILE A 96 -5.51 -2.50 -19.46
CA ILE A 96 -4.33 -3.28 -19.04
C ILE A 96 -4.55 -4.75 -19.43
N ASP A 97 -3.52 -5.39 -19.98
CA ASP A 97 -3.46 -6.85 -20.16
C ASP A 97 -2.45 -7.42 -19.13
N PRO A 98 -2.91 -7.87 -17.95
CA PRO A 98 -2.01 -8.28 -16.88
C PRO A 98 -1.27 -9.56 -17.25
N LYS A 99 0.04 -9.61 -17.02
CA LYS A 99 0.84 -10.84 -17.11
C LYS A 99 0.57 -11.72 -15.89
N ASP A 100 0.75 -11.13 -14.73
CA ASP A 100 0.53 -11.74 -13.42
C ASP A 100 -0.64 -11.07 -12.71
N THR A 101 -1.18 -11.74 -11.70
CA THR A 101 -2.35 -11.30 -10.92
C THR A 101 -2.08 -11.48 -9.43
N ILE A 102 -3.04 -11.14 -8.58
CA ILE A 102 -2.95 -11.38 -7.14
C ILE A 102 -2.72 -12.86 -6.79
N VAL A 103 -3.11 -13.79 -7.67
CA VAL A 103 -2.94 -15.24 -7.48
C VAL A 103 -1.46 -15.61 -7.35
N GLU A 104 -0.58 -14.99 -8.17
CA GLU A 104 0.85 -15.27 -8.13
C GLU A 104 1.48 -14.87 -6.79
N LEU A 105 0.99 -13.81 -6.16
CA LEU A 105 1.40 -13.41 -4.82
C LEU A 105 0.87 -14.36 -3.75
N SER A 106 -0.34 -14.89 -3.93
CA SER A 106 -1.03 -15.75 -2.96
C SER A 106 -0.46 -17.16 -2.87
N ARG A 107 0.28 -17.63 -3.89
CA ARG A 107 0.90 -18.98 -3.90
C ARG A 107 2.01 -19.13 -2.86
N ASP A 108 2.66 -18.03 -2.46
CA ASP A 108 3.69 -18.01 -1.44
C ASP A 108 3.49 -16.77 -0.54
N PRO A 109 2.61 -16.85 0.44
CA PRO A 109 2.24 -15.70 1.27
C PRO A 109 3.37 -15.24 2.19
N ASP A 110 4.34 -16.09 2.51
CA ASP A 110 5.51 -15.71 3.32
C ASP A 110 6.57 -14.99 2.49
N GLY A 111 6.54 -15.18 1.17
CA GLY A 111 7.42 -14.51 0.21
C GLY A 111 6.87 -13.21 -0.38
N ILE A 112 5.79 -12.64 0.16
CA ILE A 112 5.27 -11.35 -0.30
C ILE A 112 6.25 -10.24 0.12
N SER A 113 7.14 -9.85 -0.79
CA SER A 113 8.04 -8.70 -0.64
C SER A 113 7.63 -7.59 -1.60
N ILE A 114 8.15 -6.37 -1.38
CA ILE A 114 7.86 -5.25 -2.28
C ILE A 114 8.41 -5.50 -3.70
N GLU A 115 9.54 -6.17 -3.82
CA GLU A 115 10.12 -6.52 -5.11
C GLU A 115 9.19 -7.45 -5.88
N ARG A 116 8.60 -8.43 -5.18
CA ARG A 116 7.66 -9.37 -5.77
C ARG A 116 6.34 -8.68 -6.14
N VAL A 117 5.85 -7.77 -5.29
CA VAL A 117 4.68 -6.95 -5.64
C VAL A 117 4.98 -6.11 -6.88
N ASN A 118 6.12 -5.43 -6.93
CA ASN A 118 6.50 -4.60 -8.09
C ASN A 118 6.67 -5.41 -9.39
N SER A 119 7.01 -6.70 -9.31
CA SER A 119 7.09 -7.57 -10.49
C SER A 119 5.73 -8.12 -10.94
N THR A 120 4.71 -8.07 -10.07
CA THR A 120 3.37 -8.61 -10.32
C THR A 120 2.37 -7.52 -10.75
N VAL A 121 2.56 -6.28 -10.24
CA VAL A 121 1.69 -5.17 -10.62
C VAL A 121 1.96 -4.71 -12.05
N GLU A 122 0.92 -4.30 -12.74
CA GLU A 122 1.03 -3.61 -14.02
C GLU A 122 1.01 -2.09 -13.81
N MET A 123 1.80 -1.38 -14.59
CA MET A 123 1.87 0.08 -14.53
C MET A 123 0.98 0.68 -15.60
N HIS A 124 -0.06 1.39 -15.19
CA HIS A 124 -0.90 2.17 -16.11
C HIS A 124 -0.16 3.44 -16.57
N GLU A 125 -0.51 3.99 -17.73
CA GLU A 125 0.11 5.19 -18.32
C GLU A 125 0.05 6.43 -17.40
N SER A 126 -0.96 6.54 -16.54
CA SER A 126 -1.05 7.59 -15.51
C SER A 126 -0.06 7.44 -14.35
N GLY A 127 0.64 6.31 -14.25
CA GLY A 127 1.53 5.99 -13.13
C GLY A 127 0.87 5.23 -11.97
N VAL A 128 -0.38 4.79 -12.10
CA VAL A 128 -1.01 3.88 -11.15
C VAL A 128 -0.38 2.49 -11.28
N SER A 129 0.03 1.92 -10.14
CA SER A 129 0.35 0.49 -10.04
C SER A 129 -0.93 -0.30 -9.82
N VAL A 130 -1.23 -1.28 -10.65
CA VAL A 130 -2.48 -2.06 -10.59
C VAL A 130 -2.17 -3.51 -10.30
N LEU A 131 -2.71 -4.02 -9.21
CA LEU A 131 -2.70 -5.44 -8.88
C LEU A 131 -4.06 -6.02 -9.29
N CYS A 132 -4.06 -6.74 -10.38
CA CYS A 132 -5.29 -7.22 -11.01
C CYS A 132 -5.87 -8.46 -10.30
N ALA A 133 -7.19 -8.59 -10.36
CA ALA A 133 -7.92 -9.79 -9.97
C ALA A 133 -7.51 -11.03 -10.78
N PRO A 134 -7.84 -12.24 -10.33
CA PRO A 134 -7.57 -13.47 -11.08
C PRO A 134 -8.15 -13.44 -12.49
N LYS A 135 -7.43 -13.99 -13.48
CA LYS A 135 -7.92 -14.07 -14.88
C LYS A 135 -9.14 -14.99 -15.04
N LEU A 136 -9.30 -15.94 -14.13
CA LEU A 136 -10.41 -16.89 -14.11
C LEU A 136 -11.00 -16.97 -12.70
N PRO A 137 -12.34 -16.97 -12.56
CA PRO A 137 -13.00 -17.00 -11.26
C PRO A 137 -12.60 -18.19 -10.37
N GLU A 138 -12.26 -19.33 -10.98
CA GLU A 138 -11.81 -20.54 -10.29
C GLU A 138 -10.51 -20.35 -9.49
N TYR A 139 -9.75 -19.29 -9.75
CA TYR A 139 -8.54 -18.96 -9.00
C TYR A 139 -8.81 -18.06 -7.80
N ALA A 140 -10.03 -17.60 -7.61
CA ALA A 140 -10.41 -16.78 -6.44
C ALA A 140 -10.07 -17.47 -5.11
N ASP A 141 -10.27 -18.77 -5.02
CA ASP A 141 -10.04 -19.58 -3.82
C ASP A 141 -8.56 -19.61 -3.35
N TYR A 142 -7.61 -19.25 -4.22
CA TYR A 142 -6.20 -19.13 -3.83
C TYR A 142 -5.91 -17.86 -3.03
N VAL A 143 -6.80 -16.88 -3.06
CA VAL A 143 -6.64 -15.60 -2.37
C VAL A 143 -7.48 -15.62 -1.10
N ASN A 144 -6.85 -15.40 0.05
CA ASN A 144 -7.56 -15.32 1.33
C ASN A 144 -7.15 -14.08 2.13
N VAL A 145 -7.89 -13.81 3.20
CA VAL A 145 -7.71 -12.62 4.05
C VAL A 145 -6.28 -12.49 4.59
N ASN A 146 -5.62 -13.59 4.93
CA ASN A 146 -4.25 -13.55 5.42
C ASN A 146 -3.27 -13.07 4.35
N HIS A 147 -3.49 -13.46 3.08
CA HIS A 147 -2.68 -12.98 1.94
C HIS A 147 -2.85 -11.48 1.76
N ILE A 148 -4.10 -10.99 1.80
CA ILE A 148 -4.44 -9.58 1.66
C ILE A 148 -3.83 -8.74 2.80
N ASN A 149 -3.94 -9.21 4.04
CA ASN A 149 -3.37 -8.51 5.19
C ASN A 149 -1.83 -8.40 5.08
N LYS A 150 -1.15 -9.49 4.76
CA LYS A 150 0.31 -9.48 4.53
C LYS A 150 0.70 -8.56 3.38
N LEU A 151 -0.04 -8.59 2.28
CA LEU A 151 0.17 -7.70 1.14
C LEU A 151 0.10 -6.24 1.59
N ILE A 152 -1.01 -5.83 2.24
CA ILE A 152 -1.22 -4.46 2.69
C ILE A 152 -0.12 -4.04 3.68
N GLU A 153 0.26 -4.88 4.64
CA GLU A 153 1.33 -4.60 5.59
C GLU A 153 2.67 -4.30 4.90
N ASN A 154 3.01 -5.09 3.88
CA ASN A 154 4.27 -4.95 3.16
C ASN A 154 4.30 -3.72 2.25
N VAL A 155 3.19 -3.35 1.62
CA VAL A 155 3.15 -2.24 0.66
C VAL A 155 2.92 -0.86 1.29
N ARG A 156 2.45 -0.79 2.55
CA ARG A 156 2.13 0.47 3.24
C ARG A 156 3.27 1.49 3.34
N SER A 157 4.51 1.06 3.27
CA SER A 157 5.67 1.97 3.35
C SER A 157 6.10 2.52 1.98
N TYR A 158 5.52 2.02 0.89
CA TYR A 158 5.95 2.32 -0.48
C TYR A 158 4.96 3.16 -1.26
N PHE A 159 3.66 3.04 -0.95
CA PHE A 159 2.59 3.77 -1.62
C PHE A 159 1.98 4.82 -0.68
N GLU A 160 1.63 5.99 -1.22
CA GLU A 160 0.91 7.03 -0.46
C GLU A 160 -0.57 6.70 -0.33
N TYR A 161 -1.12 6.06 -1.35
CA TYR A 161 -2.51 5.63 -1.42
C TYR A 161 -2.58 4.17 -1.85
N ILE A 162 -3.36 3.40 -1.11
CA ILE A 162 -3.74 2.04 -1.45
C ILE A 162 -5.26 2.06 -1.59
N LEU A 163 -5.73 1.82 -2.80
CA LEU A 163 -7.14 1.77 -3.14
C LEU A 163 -7.52 0.31 -3.37
N ILE A 164 -8.61 -0.12 -2.77
CA ILE A 164 -9.06 -1.51 -2.84
C ILE A 164 -10.47 -1.48 -3.43
N ASP A 165 -10.63 -2.08 -4.61
CA ASP A 165 -11.94 -2.32 -5.19
C ASP A 165 -12.48 -3.67 -4.71
N LEU A 166 -13.68 -3.66 -4.15
CA LEU A 166 -14.34 -4.82 -3.60
C LEU A 166 -15.59 -5.14 -4.42
N GLY A 167 -15.74 -6.41 -4.77
CA GLY A 167 -16.95 -6.91 -5.42
C GLY A 167 -18.22 -6.65 -4.59
N ALA A 168 -19.35 -6.64 -5.26
CA ALA A 168 -20.64 -6.41 -4.61
C ALA A 168 -21.13 -7.63 -3.78
N ASN A 169 -20.45 -8.76 -3.88
CA ASN A 169 -20.84 -9.97 -3.17
C ASN A 169 -20.00 -10.14 -1.91
N PHE A 170 -20.69 -10.15 -0.75
CA PHE A 170 -20.12 -10.68 0.48
C PHE A 170 -20.13 -12.21 0.40
N GLU A 171 -19.12 -12.82 -0.17
CA GLU A 171 -18.85 -14.21 0.09
C GLU A 171 -17.85 -14.32 1.24
N ASP A 172 -17.92 -15.41 2.03
CA ASP A 172 -17.18 -15.63 3.29
C ASP A 172 -15.63 -15.56 3.20
N SER A 173 -15.09 -14.97 2.16
CA SER A 173 -13.67 -14.66 1.99
C SER A 173 -13.30 -13.27 2.54
N THR A 174 -14.26 -12.55 3.14
CA THR A 174 -14.07 -11.25 3.81
C THR A 174 -13.87 -11.39 5.30
#